data_2f80a041c29fa8cd952012cae9c30e44
#
_entry.id   2f80a041c29fa8cd952012cae9c30e44
#
_cell.length_a   1.000
_cell.length_b   1.000
_cell.length_c   1.000
_cell.angle_alpha   90.00
_cell.angle_beta   90.00
_cell.angle_gamma   90.00
#
_symmetry.space_group_name_H-M   'P 1'
#
loop_
_entity.id
_entity.type
_entity.pdbx_description
1 polymer ?
#
loop_
_entity_poly.entity_id
_entity_poly.type
_entity_poly.pdbx_seq_one_letter_code
_entity_poly.pdbx_strand_id
1 'polypeptide(L)'
;TRSTSSAASDVYKRQVYNAIVWQDRRTEDICESLREKNVEDLIQKKTGLLIDPYFSASKIKWILENVDRAKSLMVDNNLLIGTIDTWLIWNLSNKRYHLTDVTNASRTMIYNIIDDCWDEDLLKLFNIPREILPEVKNSMDNFGVISKDFFGSEIPITGVAGDQQAAAFGQLCIKKGMIKSTYGTGCFMLMNTGTEVYRSQNKLLSTTAFKISNQKMYALEGSIFNAGTIVQWMRDELSFFEKAGEIETLASNAKNDITFIPAFTGLGAPYWRSDIRGSIHGITRDTSKSDLALAALKSVCFQSKDLYLSLQKDMAGEDLNSVIRVDGGMSQNNLMMQYLADLLQINVERPVIQETTVMGAAYLAGLQHGIYKSIDDLKELWKTDRVFEPSSKNKKINDDYGRWIEIIKREIK
;
A
#
# COMPACT_ATOMS: atom_id res chain seq x y z
N THR A 1 -3.87 -10.00 5.43
CA THR A 1 -2.55 -9.70 4.84
C THR A 1 -1.92 -8.57 5.64
N ARG A 2 -0.92 -8.90 6.44
CA ARG A 2 -0.20 -7.93 7.27
C ARG A 2 1.01 -7.46 6.46
N SER A 3 0.85 -6.36 5.75
CA SER A 3 1.90 -5.75 4.94
C SER A 3 2.85 -4.91 5.81
N THR A 4 4.10 -4.85 5.41
CA THR A 4 5.20 -4.03 5.95
C THR A 4 5.33 -4.05 7.48
N SER A 5 6.05 -5.01 8.01
CA SER A 5 6.45 -5.11 9.41
C SER A 5 7.97 -5.08 9.51
N SER A 6 8.51 -4.28 10.43
CA SER A 6 9.94 -4.29 10.76
C SER A 6 10.18 -5.26 11.90
N ALA A 7 11.08 -6.21 11.71
CA ALA A 7 11.45 -7.20 12.71
C ALA A 7 12.95 -7.10 13.03
N ALA A 8 13.30 -7.39 14.28
CA ALA A 8 14.68 -7.52 14.74
C ALA A 8 14.97 -8.97 15.13
N SER A 9 16.12 -9.48 14.72
CA SER A 9 16.57 -10.84 15.00
C SER A 9 18.04 -10.84 15.42
N ASP A 10 18.44 -11.82 16.25
CA ASP A 10 19.84 -12.08 16.51
C ASP A 10 20.44 -13.01 15.45
N VAL A 11 21.76 -12.98 15.26
CA VAL A 11 22.50 -13.87 14.34
C VAL A 11 22.39 -15.34 14.73
N TYR A 12 21.99 -15.64 15.98
CA TYR A 12 21.76 -16.98 16.52
C TYR A 12 20.34 -17.51 16.31
N LYS A 13 19.53 -16.80 15.47
CA LYS A 13 18.25 -17.35 15.03
C LYS A 13 17.04 -17.02 15.93
N ARG A 14 17.11 -16.07 16.83
CA ARG A 14 15.98 -15.73 17.71
C ARG A 14 15.46 -14.33 17.40
N GLN A 15 14.16 -14.22 17.25
CA GLN A 15 13.50 -12.92 17.16
C GLN A 15 13.69 -12.16 18.48
N VAL A 16 14.17 -10.92 18.38
CA VAL A 16 14.49 -10.06 19.53
C VAL A 16 13.26 -9.34 20.03
N TYR A 17 12.39 -8.93 19.09
CA TYR A 17 11.14 -8.22 19.37
C TYR A 17 10.09 -8.57 18.30
N ASN A 18 8.81 -8.49 18.68
CA ASN A 18 7.71 -8.70 17.74
C ASN A 18 7.75 -7.68 16.60
N ALA A 19 7.36 -8.10 15.41
CA ALA A 19 7.28 -7.21 14.26
C ALA A 19 6.26 -6.10 14.53
N ILE A 20 6.70 -4.83 14.41
CA ILE A 20 5.84 -3.66 14.57
C ILE A 20 5.14 -3.42 13.23
N VAL A 21 3.81 -3.59 13.21
CA VAL A 21 3.00 -3.48 11.99
C VAL A 21 2.84 -2.02 11.54
N TRP A 22 2.48 -1.83 10.28
CA TRP A 22 2.33 -0.51 9.66
C TRP A 22 1.28 0.40 10.34
N GLN A 23 0.23 -0.18 10.93
CA GLN A 23 -0.82 0.54 11.66
C GLN A 23 -0.41 1.02 13.06
N ASP A 24 0.70 0.51 13.59
CA ASP A 24 1.17 0.84 14.94
C ASP A 24 1.71 2.27 14.99
N ARG A 25 1.15 3.08 15.86
CA ARG A 25 1.43 4.52 16.01
C ARG A 25 2.39 4.85 17.15
N ARG A 26 3.03 3.85 17.81
CA ARG A 26 3.91 4.07 18.97
C ARG A 26 5.10 4.99 18.72
N THR A 27 5.43 5.26 17.46
CA THR A 27 6.55 6.10 17.04
C THR A 27 6.13 7.49 16.58
N GLU A 28 4.89 7.92 16.90
CA GLU A 28 4.40 9.26 16.52
C GLU A 28 5.29 10.37 17.09
N ASP A 29 5.69 10.27 18.37
CA ASP A 29 6.56 11.26 19.02
C ASP A 29 7.91 11.42 18.29
N ILE A 30 8.47 10.30 17.77
CA ILE A 30 9.68 10.33 16.95
C ILE A 30 9.42 11.10 15.66
N CYS A 31 8.27 10.85 15.00
CA CYS A 31 7.90 11.54 13.78
C CYS A 31 7.65 13.04 14.02
N GLU A 32 7.00 13.41 15.11
CA GLU A 32 6.80 14.82 15.49
C GLU A 32 8.12 15.54 15.72
N SER A 33 9.04 14.93 16.48
CA SER A 33 10.38 15.49 16.67
C SER A 33 11.16 15.71 15.36
N LEU A 34 10.95 14.86 14.35
CA LEU A 34 11.54 15.03 13.02
C LEU A 34 10.89 16.17 12.26
N ARG A 35 9.57 16.33 12.34
CA ARG A 35 8.84 17.48 11.72
C ARG A 35 9.29 18.80 12.33
N GLU A 36 9.45 18.87 13.64
CA GLU A 36 9.99 20.05 14.35
C GLU A 36 11.41 20.42 13.88
N LYS A 37 12.22 19.43 13.52
CA LYS A 37 13.57 19.67 12.94
C LYS A 37 13.53 20.11 11.48
N ASN A 38 12.35 20.19 10.85
CA ASN A 38 12.15 20.58 9.45
C ASN A 38 12.96 19.72 8.45
N VAL A 39 13.05 18.42 8.69
CA VAL A 39 13.81 17.48 7.83
C VAL A 39 12.93 16.75 6.81
N GLU A 40 11.63 17.07 6.73
CA GLU A 40 10.70 16.38 5.84
C GLU A 40 11.09 16.50 4.36
N ASP A 41 11.53 17.69 3.94
CA ASP A 41 12.02 17.91 2.58
C ASP A 41 13.23 17.04 2.22
N LEU A 42 14.17 16.85 3.17
CA LEU A 42 15.31 15.96 2.98
C LEU A 42 14.87 14.52 2.80
N ILE A 43 13.98 14.04 3.67
CA ILE A 43 13.45 12.68 3.63
C ILE A 43 12.69 12.46 2.32
N GLN A 44 11.74 13.34 1.99
CA GLN A 44 10.93 13.22 0.77
C GLN A 44 11.79 13.26 -0.50
N LYS A 45 12.81 14.12 -0.55
CA LYS A 45 13.71 14.23 -1.71
C LYS A 45 14.48 12.92 -1.97
N LYS A 46 14.92 12.24 -0.93
CA LYS A 46 15.74 11.01 -1.04
C LYS A 46 14.90 9.74 -1.15
N THR A 47 13.81 9.68 -0.40
CA THR A 47 13.02 8.45 -0.25
C THR A 47 11.68 8.46 -0.97
N GLY A 48 11.17 9.64 -1.34
CA GLY A 48 9.81 9.84 -1.85
C GLY A 48 8.71 9.76 -0.78
N LEU A 49 9.08 9.58 0.50
CA LEU A 49 8.15 9.35 1.60
C LEU A 49 7.95 10.59 2.46
N LEU A 50 6.81 10.67 3.15
CA LEU A 50 6.53 11.65 4.19
C LEU A 50 6.98 11.11 5.56
N ILE A 51 7.11 12.00 6.55
CA ILE A 51 7.39 11.58 7.92
C ILE A 51 6.11 11.01 8.54
N ASP A 52 6.05 9.69 8.69
CA ASP A 52 4.90 9.00 9.30
C ASP A 52 5.35 7.70 9.99
N PRO A 53 4.75 7.31 11.12
CA PRO A 53 4.96 6.02 11.77
C PRO A 53 4.67 4.79 10.90
N TYR A 54 4.02 4.97 9.76
CA TYR A 54 3.78 3.93 8.78
C TYR A 54 5.09 3.23 8.35
N PHE A 55 6.19 3.96 8.21
CA PHE A 55 7.46 3.50 7.67
C PHE A 55 8.41 2.93 8.74
N SER A 56 9.42 2.16 8.29
CA SER A 56 10.23 1.33 9.17
C SER A 56 11.23 2.10 10.02
N ALA A 57 11.80 3.21 9.54
CA ALA A 57 12.91 3.89 10.23
C ALA A 57 12.60 4.30 11.66
N SER A 58 11.42 4.91 11.90
CA SER A 58 11.00 5.29 13.25
C SER A 58 10.83 4.08 14.17
N LYS A 59 10.34 2.94 13.63
CA LYS A 59 10.19 1.69 14.37
C LYS A 59 11.52 1.03 14.70
N ILE A 60 12.47 1.04 13.76
CA ILE A 60 13.84 0.57 13.99
C ILE A 60 14.48 1.38 15.11
N LYS A 61 14.42 2.71 15.00
CA LYS A 61 14.92 3.61 16.04
C LYS A 61 14.29 3.29 17.40
N TRP A 62 12.97 3.13 17.43
CA TRP A 62 12.27 2.78 18.67
C TRP A 62 12.74 1.44 19.27
N ILE A 63 12.94 0.39 18.46
CA ILE A 63 13.47 -0.90 18.92
C ILE A 63 14.87 -0.72 19.50
N LEU A 64 15.75 0.00 18.82
CA LEU A 64 17.12 0.25 19.27
C LEU A 64 17.16 1.04 20.57
N GLU A 65 16.20 1.92 20.83
CA GLU A 65 16.13 2.75 22.04
C GLU A 65 15.39 2.10 23.22
N ASN A 66 14.46 1.17 22.96
CA ASN A 66 13.54 0.67 23.98
C ASN A 66 13.66 -0.82 24.29
N VAL A 67 14.42 -1.58 23.49
CA VAL A 67 14.57 -3.02 23.68
C VAL A 67 16.00 -3.33 24.14
N ASP A 68 16.20 -3.61 25.42
CA ASP A 68 17.53 -3.80 26.01
C ASP A 68 18.34 -4.91 25.35
N ARG A 69 17.66 -5.99 24.94
CA ARG A 69 18.29 -7.08 24.19
C ARG A 69 18.79 -6.61 22.81
N ALA A 70 18.06 -5.74 22.13
CA ALA A 70 18.51 -5.18 20.84
C ALA A 70 19.76 -4.30 21.04
N LYS A 71 19.78 -3.47 22.11
CA LYS A 71 20.95 -2.66 22.46
C LYS A 71 22.19 -3.52 22.71
N SER A 72 22.06 -4.59 23.53
CA SER A 72 23.16 -5.49 23.82
C SER A 72 23.70 -6.16 22.56
N LEU A 73 22.81 -6.71 21.72
CA LEU A 73 23.20 -7.39 20.48
C LEU A 73 23.83 -6.42 19.46
N MET A 74 23.42 -5.15 19.46
CA MET A 74 24.00 -4.14 18.59
C MET A 74 25.47 -3.86 18.98
N VAL A 75 25.77 -3.77 20.29
CA VAL A 75 27.14 -3.61 20.79
C VAL A 75 28.02 -4.79 20.38
N ASP A 76 27.47 -5.99 20.40
CA ASP A 76 28.16 -7.22 20.05
C ASP A 76 28.22 -7.49 18.53
N ASN A 77 27.71 -6.60 17.67
CA ASN A 77 27.55 -6.77 16.23
C ASN A 77 26.75 -8.05 15.84
N ASN A 78 25.79 -8.44 16.68
CA ASN A 78 24.97 -9.64 16.53
C ASN A 78 23.49 -9.36 16.25
N LEU A 79 23.14 -8.10 15.95
CA LEU A 79 21.78 -7.67 15.63
C LEU A 79 21.59 -7.60 14.11
N LEU A 80 20.49 -8.16 13.61
CA LEU A 80 20.01 -7.99 12.24
C LEU A 80 18.61 -7.42 12.25
N ILE A 81 18.31 -6.51 11.33
CA ILE A 81 17.00 -5.90 11.16
C ILE A 81 16.56 -6.06 9.72
N GLY A 82 15.26 -6.22 9.51
CA GLY A 82 14.68 -6.28 8.17
C GLY A 82 13.18 -6.08 8.17
N THR A 83 12.64 -5.91 7.00
CA THR A 83 11.23 -5.98 6.69
C THR A 83 10.77 -7.45 6.61
N ILE A 84 9.47 -7.68 6.43
CA ILE A 84 8.90 -9.04 6.49
C ILE A 84 9.48 -9.98 5.43
N ASP A 85 9.81 -9.48 4.26
CA ASP A 85 10.48 -10.23 3.19
C ASP A 85 11.88 -10.70 3.62
N THR A 86 12.68 -9.82 4.22
CA THR A 86 13.98 -10.17 4.81
C THR A 86 13.83 -11.27 5.84
N TRP A 87 12.85 -11.15 6.73
CA TRP A 87 12.58 -12.15 7.77
C TRP A 87 12.17 -13.51 7.15
N LEU A 88 11.36 -13.48 6.09
CA LEU A 88 10.97 -14.69 5.36
C LEU A 88 12.18 -15.36 4.68
N ILE A 89 12.99 -14.59 3.93
CA ILE A 89 14.20 -15.09 3.28
C ILE A 89 15.14 -15.69 4.32
N TRP A 90 15.39 -14.97 5.42
CA TRP A 90 16.23 -15.42 6.51
C TRP A 90 15.78 -16.76 7.09
N ASN A 91 14.50 -16.94 7.38
CA ASN A 91 13.98 -18.16 7.95
C ASN A 91 13.90 -19.30 6.92
N LEU A 92 13.40 -19.04 5.72
CA LEU A 92 13.29 -20.04 4.66
C LEU A 92 14.65 -20.56 4.19
N SER A 93 15.68 -19.73 4.21
CA SER A 93 17.04 -20.12 3.85
C SER A 93 17.82 -20.77 5.01
N ASN A 94 17.14 -21.09 6.10
CA ASN A 94 17.79 -21.57 7.33
C ASN A 94 18.90 -20.62 7.83
N LYS A 95 18.61 -19.30 7.69
CA LYS A 95 19.43 -18.18 8.18
C LYS A 95 20.79 -17.99 7.48
N ARG A 96 20.78 -18.25 6.18
CA ARG A 96 21.97 -18.05 5.35
C ARG A 96 22.02 -16.67 4.69
N TYR A 97 20.85 -16.07 4.40
CA TYR A 97 20.77 -14.86 3.57
C TYR A 97 19.98 -13.76 4.25
N HIS A 98 20.64 -12.62 4.46
CA HIS A 98 20.03 -11.40 5.01
C HIS A 98 19.85 -10.40 3.87
N LEU A 99 18.76 -10.55 3.12
CA LEU A 99 18.48 -9.84 1.87
C LEU A 99 17.10 -9.20 1.87
N THR A 100 16.95 -8.14 1.10
CA THR A 100 15.68 -7.50 0.77
C THR A 100 15.69 -7.06 -0.69
N ASP A 101 14.52 -6.65 -1.23
CA ASP A 101 14.48 -6.04 -2.56
C ASP A 101 14.30 -4.52 -2.49
N VAL A 102 14.54 -3.84 -3.63
CA VAL A 102 14.43 -2.37 -3.75
C VAL A 102 13.04 -1.85 -3.39
N THR A 103 11.95 -2.63 -3.61
CA THR A 103 10.60 -2.18 -3.33
C THR A 103 10.31 -2.19 -1.83
N ASN A 104 10.73 -3.22 -1.10
CA ASN A 104 10.65 -3.26 0.36
C ASN A 104 11.60 -2.23 1.00
N ALA A 105 12.83 -2.12 0.51
CA ALA A 105 13.78 -1.11 0.97
C ALA A 105 13.22 0.31 0.82
N SER A 106 12.54 0.62 -0.30
CA SER A 106 11.91 1.91 -0.54
C SER A 106 10.83 2.30 0.47
N ARG A 107 10.33 1.35 1.28
CA ARG A 107 9.31 1.61 2.33
C ARG A 107 9.90 1.86 3.71
N THR A 108 11.21 1.98 3.81
CA THR A 108 11.90 2.07 5.11
C THR A 108 12.12 3.49 5.62
N MET A 109 12.04 4.51 4.75
CA MET A 109 12.37 5.91 5.04
C MET A 109 13.88 6.16 5.32
N ILE A 110 14.74 5.17 5.00
CA ILE A 110 16.20 5.26 5.07
C ILE A 110 16.89 4.79 3.78
N TYR A 111 16.12 4.41 2.77
CA TYR A 111 16.62 4.00 1.47
C TYR A 111 16.45 5.11 0.44
N ASN A 112 17.56 5.52 -0.19
CA ASN A 112 17.53 6.50 -1.26
C ASN A 112 17.08 5.83 -2.57
N ILE A 113 15.86 6.16 -3.00
CA ILE A 113 15.27 5.57 -4.21
C ILE A 113 15.89 6.07 -5.49
N ILE A 114 16.70 7.14 -5.46
CA ILE A 114 17.39 7.70 -6.62
C ILE A 114 18.74 7.02 -6.79
N ASP A 115 19.54 6.97 -5.72
CA ASP A 115 20.90 6.46 -5.72
C ASP A 115 20.97 4.95 -5.45
N ASP A 116 19.84 4.28 -5.20
CA ASP A 116 19.74 2.84 -4.93
C ASP A 116 20.62 2.34 -3.77
N CYS A 117 20.60 3.05 -2.66
CA CYS A 117 21.40 2.69 -1.48
C CYS A 117 20.71 3.05 -0.17
N TRP A 118 21.12 2.39 0.90
CA TRP A 118 20.84 2.89 2.24
C TRP A 118 21.56 4.23 2.40
N ASP A 119 20.83 5.29 2.71
CA ASP A 119 21.35 6.66 2.69
C ASP A 119 22.05 7.04 4.00
N GLU A 120 23.30 7.41 3.93
CA GLU A 120 24.12 7.70 5.11
C GLU A 120 23.60 8.89 5.95
N ASP A 121 23.01 9.91 5.32
CA ASP A 121 22.45 11.05 6.06
C ASP A 121 21.20 10.64 6.82
N LEU A 122 20.35 9.80 6.18
CA LEU A 122 19.16 9.27 6.81
C LEU A 122 19.49 8.27 7.91
N LEU A 123 20.48 7.40 7.70
CA LEU A 123 20.98 6.50 8.74
C LEU A 123 21.46 7.26 9.97
N LYS A 124 22.23 8.33 9.77
CA LYS A 124 22.66 9.23 10.85
C LYS A 124 21.48 9.92 11.55
N LEU A 125 20.51 10.41 10.76
CA LEU A 125 19.32 11.09 11.28
C LEU A 125 18.52 10.19 12.24
N PHE A 126 18.37 8.92 11.90
CA PHE A 126 17.64 7.93 12.71
C PHE A 126 18.54 7.21 13.72
N ASN A 127 19.86 7.42 13.68
CA ASN A 127 20.86 6.70 14.47
C ASN A 127 20.77 5.17 14.26
N ILE A 128 20.72 4.75 13.01
CA ILE A 128 20.65 3.34 12.61
C ILE A 128 22.00 2.94 12.00
N PRO A 129 22.71 1.96 12.56
CA PRO A 129 23.95 1.46 11.97
C PRO A 129 23.71 0.73 10.66
N ARG A 130 24.56 0.97 9.67
CA ARG A 130 24.47 0.34 8.34
C ARG A 130 24.55 -1.19 8.39
N GLU A 131 25.37 -1.70 9.30
CA GLU A 131 25.77 -3.09 9.42
C GLU A 131 24.61 -4.02 9.81
N ILE A 132 23.57 -3.48 10.44
CA ILE A 132 22.39 -4.26 10.84
C ILE A 132 21.36 -4.43 9.74
N LEU A 133 21.53 -3.74 8.59
CA LEU A 133 20.57 -3.70 7.48
C LEU A 133 20.89 -4.76 6.42
N PRO A 134 19.87 -5.29 5.73
CA PRO A 134 20.08 -6.30 4.69
C PRO A 134 20.75 -5.73 3.44
N GLU A 135 21.36 -6.61 2.65
CA GLU A 135 21.75 -6.29 1.27
C GLU A 135 20.50 -6.12 0.41
N VAL A 136 20.48 -5.08 -0.42
CA VAL A 136 19.34 -4.79 -1.30
C VAL A 136 19.59 -5.36 -2.68
N LYS A 137 18.62 -6.16 -3.17
CA LYS A 137 18.63 -6.77 -4.50
C LYS A 137 17.58 -6.12 -5.42
N ASN A 138 17.64 -6.42 -6.72
CA ASN A 138 16.52 -6.12 -7.62
C ASN A 138 15.28 -6.95 -7.23
N SER A 139 14.09 -6.57 -7.70
CA SER A 139 12.86 -7.34 -7.41
C SER A 139 12.88 -8.73 -8.08
N MET A 140 13.60 -8.85 -9.19
CA MET A 140 13.92 -10.08 -9.89
C MET A 140 15.43 -10.32 -9.79
N ASP A 141 15.85 -11.22 -8.88
CA ASP A 141 17.26 -11.46 -8.56
C ASP A 141 17.43 -12.82 -7.88
N ASN A 142 18.66 -13.17 -7.52
CA ASN A 142 18.97 -14.33 -6.71
C ASN A 142 18.95 -13.96 -5.22
N PHE A 143 17.92 -14.41 -4.50
CA PHE A 143 17.79 -14.25 -3.04
C PHE A 143 18.22 -15.51 -2.27
N GLY A 144 18.93 -16.42 -2.90
CA GLY A 144 19.34 -17.69 -2.32
C GLY A 144 18.32 -18.81 -2.51
N VAL A 145 18.32 -19.78 -1.61
CA VAL A 145 17.48 -20.98 -1.71
C VAL A 145 16.71 -21.21 -0.42
N ILE A 146 15.49 -21.71 -0.55
CA ILE A 146 14.73 -22.29 0.55
C ILE A 146 15.41 -23.60 0.95
N SER A 147 15.65 -23.78 2.25
CA SER A 147 16.26 -25.01 2.78
C SER A 147 15.40 -26.23 2.44
N LYS A 148 16.08 -27.34 2.10
CA LYS A 148 15.43 -28.65 1.88
C LYS A 148 14.57 -29.13 3.05
N ASP A 149 14.78 -28.56 4.25
CA ASP A 149 14.05 -28.96 5.47
C ASP A 149 12.54 -28.57 5.36
N PHE A 150 12.18 -27.64 4.48
CA PHE A 150 10.79 -27.23 4.29
C PHE A 150 10.03 -28.08 3.26
N PHE A 151 10.68 -28.41 2.13
CA PHE A 151 10.01 -29.04 0.99
C PHE A 151 10.74 -30.27 0.44
N GLY A 152 11.74 -30.78 1.15
CA GLY A 152 12.52 -31.97 0.75
C GLY A 152 13.60 -31.70 -0.30
N SER A 153 13.59 -30.55 -0.97
CA SER A 153 14.59 -30.08 -1.93
C SER A 153 14.88 -28.60 -1.74
N GLU A 154 16.04 -28.13 -2.18
CA GLU A 154 16.33 -26.71 -2.24
C GLU A 154 15.54 -26.06 -3.38
N ILE A 155 14.84 -24.94 -3.09
CA ILE A 155 14.04 -24.19 -4.07
C ILE A 155 14.61 -22.78 -4.17
N PRO A 156 15.02 -22.30 -5.36
CA PRO A 156 15.52 -20.94 -5.52
C PRO A 156 14.47 -19.89 -5.16
N ILE A 157 14.88 -18.82 -4.46
CA ILE A 157 14.07 -17.62 -4.23
C ILE A 157 14.53 -16.61 -5.27
N THR A 158 13.68 -16.28 -6.25
CA THR A 158 14.07 -15.52 -7.43
C THR A 158 13.21 -14.31 -7.72
N GLY A 159 12.17 -14.06 -6.91
CA GLY A 159 11.30 -12.89 -7.01
C GLY A 159 10.85 -12.44 -5.62
N VAL A 160 11.09 -11.17 -5.31
CA VAL A 160 10.67 -10.52 -4.05
C VAL A 160 10.16 -9.12 -4.38
N ALA A 161 9.03 -8.75 -3.81
CA ALA A 161 8.49 -7.40 -3.91
C ALA A 161 7.59 -7.08 -2.72
N GLY A 162 7.48 -5.81 -2.36
CA GLY A 162 6.45 -5.33 -1.44
C GLY A 162 5.05 -5.63 -1.99
N ASP A 163 4.08 -5.83 -1.12
CA ASP A 163 2.74 -6.30 -1.50
C ASP A 163 2.04 -5.40 -2.52
N GLN A 164 2.16 -4.07 -2.38
CA GLN A 164 1.53 -3.13 -3.30
C GLN A 164 2.20 -3.14 -4.67
N GLN A 165 3.53 -3.25 -4.70
CA GLN A 165 4.33 -3.36 -5.90
C GLN A 165 4.13 -4.71 -6.59
N ALA A 166 4.08 -5.79 -5.82
CA ALA A 166 3.76 -7.12 -6.32
C ALA A 166 2.36 -7.14 -6.95
N ALA A 167 1.35 -6.55 -6.28
CA ALA A 167 0.00 -6.43 -6.84
C ALA A 167 -0.02 -5.64 -8.15
N ALA A 168 0.72 -4.53 -8.24
CA ALA A 168 0.84 -3.75 -9.47
C ALA A 168 1.48 -4.56 -10.60
N PHE A 169 2.52 -5.33 -10.29
CA PHE A 169 3.16 -6.21 -11.27
C PHE A 169 2.23 -7.37 -11.68
N GLY A 170 1.52 -7.99 -10.74
CA GLY A 170 0.53 -9.04 -11.01
C GLY A 170 -0.66 -8.55 -11.82
N GLN A 171 -1.05 -7.30 -11.67
CA GLN A 171 -2.03 -6.61 -12.51
C GLN A 171 -1.45 -6.15 -13.85
N LEU A 172 -0.16 -6.38 -14.09
CA LEU A 172 0.57 -5.87 -15.26
C LEU A 172 0.44 -4.36 -15.46
N CYS A 173 0.39 -3.60 -14.37
CA CYS A 173 0.48 -2.15 -14.37
C CYS A 173 1.94 -1.71 -14.50
N ILE A 174 2.56 -2.09 -15.61
CA ILE A 174 4.00 -2.01 -15.87
C ILE A 174 4.40 -0.85 -16.80
N LYS A 175 3.43 -0.12 -17.34
CA LYS A 175 3.67 1.04 -18.19
C LYS A 175 3.28 2.33 -17.47
N LYS A 176 3.96 3.44 -17.82
CA LYS A 176 3.62 4.79 -17.34
C LYS A 176 2.14 5.09 -17.51
N GLY A 177 1.52 5.65 -16.48
CA GLY A 177 0.10 6.01 -16.45
C GLY A 177 -0.86 4.87 -16.08
N MET A 178 -0.40 3.61 -16.03
CA MET A 178 -1.26 2.51 -15.59
C MET A 178 -1.47 2.54 -14.07
N ILE A 179 -2.72 2.31 -13.65
CA ILE A 179 -3.13 2.39 -12.25
C ILE A 179 -3.64 1.03 -11.78
N LYS A 180 -3.18 0.60 -10.61
CA LYS A 180 -3.82 -0.47 -9.85
C LYS A 180 -4.40 0.08 -8.56
N SER A 181 -5.52 -0.48 -8.11
CA SER A 181 -6.13 -0.15 -6.82
C SER A 181 -6.60 -1.41 -6.11
N THR A 182 -6.00 -1.70 -4.96
CA THR A 182 -6.34 -2.87 -4.13
C THR A 182 -7.29 -2.46 -3.03
N TYR A 183 -8.51 -3.01 -3.03
CA TYR A 183 -9.56 -2.76 -2.05
C TYR A 183 -9.64 -3.90 -1.02
N GLY A 184 -8.73 -3.86 -0.04
CA GLY A 184 -8.67 -4.78 1.11
C GLY A 184 -9.23 -4.14 2.38
N THR A 185 -8.58 -4.34 3.51
CA THR A 185 -8.86 -3.66 4.81
C THR A 185 -8.85 -2.14 4.65
N GLY A 186 -7.79 -1.61 4.03
CA GLY A 186 -7.71 -0.28 3.43
C GLY A 186 -7.77 -0.36 1.91
N CYS A 187 -7.54 0.77 1.25
CA CYS A 187 -7.34 0.79 -0.20
C CYS A 187 -5.98 1.43 -0.52
N PHE A 188 -5.28 0.84 -1.47
CA PHE A 188 -3.96 1.31 -1.94
C PHE A 188 -3.98 1.46 -3.45
N MET A 189 -3.93 2.72 -3.88
CA MET A 189 -3.87 3.09 -5.29
C MET A 189 -2.44 3.40 -5.67
N LEU A 190 -1.94 2.76 -6.72
CA LEU A 190 -0.58 2.92 -7.21
C LEU A 190 -0.61 3.17 -8.72
N MET A 191 0.01 4.29 -9.14
CA MET A 191 0.19 4.64 -10.55
C MET A 191 1.66 4.50 -10.94
N ASN A 192 1.95 3.73 -11.96
CA ASN A 192 3.29 3.61 -12.54
C ASN A 192 3.68 4.93 -13.23
N THR A 193 4.83 5.50 -12.85
CA THR A 193 5.34 6.77 -13.40
C THR A 193 6.45 6.57 -14.44
N GLY A 194 6.74 5.32 -14.81
CA GLY A 194 7.83 5.01 -15.71
C GLY A 194 9.20 5.09 -15.01
N THR A 195 10.19 5.57 -15.72
CA THR A 195 11.57 5.70 -15.23
C THR A 195 11.83 7.00 -14.47
N GLU A 196 10.83 7.84 -14.31
CA GLU A 196 10.94 9.15 -13.68
C GLU A 196 10.39 9.16 -12.26
N VAL A 197 11.09 9.80 -11.34
CA VAL A 197 10.64 10.04 -9.98
C VAL A 197 9.83 11.32 -9.93
N TYR A 198 8.55 11.23 -9.62
CA TYR A 198 7.70 12.40 -9.38
C TYR A 198 7.64 12.70 -7.90
N ARG A 199 8.14 13.86 -7.49
CA ARG A 199 7.95 14.36 -6.13
C ARG A 199 6.54 14.93 -6.00
N SER A 200 5.67 14.21 -5.30
CA SER A 200 4.29 14.64 -5.13
C SER A 200 4.16 15.98 -4.40
N GLN A 201 3.38 16.88 -4.96
CA GLN A 201 2.95 18.12 -4.33
C GLN A 201 1.56 17.98 -3.67
N ASN A 202 0.91 16.83 -3.86
CA ASN A 202 -0.43 16.50 -3.38
C ASN A 202 -0.41 15.43 -2.28
N LYS A 203 0.70 15.33 -1.54
CA LYS A 203 0.87 14.42 -0.39
C LYS A 203 0.70 12.93 -0.74
N LEU A 204 1.02 12.54 -1.96
CA LEU A 204 1.20 11.16 -2.34
C LEU A 204 2.64 10.70 -2.04
N LEU A 205 2.86 9.40 -2.02
CA LEU A 205 4.17 8.82 -1.81
C LEU A 205 4.80 8.47 -3.15
N SER A 206 6.09 8.77 -3.33
CA SER A 206 6.87 8.23 -4.44
C SER A 206 7.59 6.97 -3.97
N THR A 207 7.64 5.95 -4.81
CA THR A 207 8.22 4.65 -4.44
C THR A 207 8.82 3.96 -5.66
N THR A 208 9.70 2.99 -5.44
CA THR A 208 10.13 2.08 -6.49
C THR A 208 8.99 1.11 -6.79
N ALA A 209 8.54 1.04 -8.05
CA ALA A 209 7.51 0.10 -8.48
C ALA A 209 8.07 -1.32 -8.65
N PHE A 210 9.20 -1.44 -9.32
CA PHE A 210 10.00 -2.67 -9.45
C PHE A 210 11.35 -2.34 -10.08
N LYS A 211 12.32 -3.24 -9.91
CA LYS A 211 13.59 -3.20 -10.63
C LYS A 211 13.90 -4.58 -11.19
N ILE A 212 14.04 -4.64 -12.52
CA ILE A 212 14.34 -5.86 -13.26
C ILE A 212 15.60 -5.58 -14.08
N SER A 213 16.67 -6.32 -13.82
CA SER A 213 17.97 -6.05 -14.43
C SER A 213 18.38 -4.58 -14.21
N ASN A 214 18.63 -3.83 -15.28
CA ASN A 214 18.99 -2.41 -15.22
C ASN A 214 17.78 -1.46 -15.37
N GLN A 215 16.57 -2.00 -15.52
CA GLN A 215 15.38 -1.20 -15.69
C GLN A 215 14.68 -1.01 -14.34
N LYS A 216 14.66 0.23 -13.87
CA LYS A 216 13.97 0.64 -12.65
C LYS A 216 12.76 1.48 -13.01
N MET A 217 11.62 1.11 -12.44
CA MET A 217 10.35 1.82 -12.59
C MET A 217 9.91 2.38 -11.25
N TYR A 218 9.27 3.55 -11.31
CA TYR A 218 8.76 4.24 -10.14
C TYR A 218 7.24 4.30 -10.17
N ALA A 219 6.68 4.67 -9.03
CA ALA A 219 5.24 4.86 -8.90
C ALA A 219 4.91 5.98 -7.91
N LEU A 220 3.74 6.58 -8.10
CA LEU A 220 3.05 7.37 -7.09
C LEU A 220 2.01 6.50 -6.39
N GLU A 221 1.94 6.60 -5.07
CA GLU A 221 1.02 5.83 -4.23
C GLU A 221 0.20 6.72 -3.32
N GLY A 222 -1.09 6.43 -3.22
CA GLY A 222 -1.98 6.97 -2.20
C GLY A 222 -2.70 5.85 -1.46
N SER A 223 -2.90 6.05 -0.15
CA SER A 223 -3.54 5.05 0.71
C SER A 223 -4.78 5.60 1.39
N ILE A 224 -5.82 4.78 1.45
CA ILE A 224 -7.06 4.96 2.23
C ILE A 224 -7.01 3.98 3.37
N PHE A 225 -7.07 4.47 4.61
CA PHE A 225 -6.88 3.60 5.79
C PHE A 225 -8.09 2.69 6.06
N ASN A 226 -9.30 3.15 5.75
CA ASN A 226 -10.53 2.46 6.02
C ASN A 226 -11.33 2.24 4.72
N ALA A 227 -11.30 1.00 4.22
CA ALA A 227 -12.12 0.54 3.10
C ALA A 227 -12.94 -0.69 3.53
N GLY A 228 -12.41 -1.89 3.44
CA GLY A 228 -13.08 -3.11 3.92
C GLY A 228 -13.35 -3.13 5.41
N THR A 229 -12.57 -2.38 6.22
CA THR A 229 -12.86 -2.18 7.66
C THR A 229 -14.23 -1.61 7.92
N ILE A 230 -14.76 -0.77 7.04
CA ILE A 230 -16.09 -0.19 7.18
C ILE A 230 -17.15 -1.29 7.06
N VAL A 231 -16.99 -2.19 6.09
CA VAL A 231 -17.88 -3.32 5.86
C VAL A 231 -17.81 -4.31 7.06
N GLN A 232 -16.61 -4.57 7.54
CA GLN A 232 -16.38 -5.41 8.73
C GLN A 232 -17.07 -4.80 9.96
N TRP A 233 -16.87 -3.50 10.20
CA TRP A 233 -17.50 -2.79 11.31
C TRP A 233 -19.05 -2.85 11.26
N MET A 234 -19.63 -2.66 10.06
CA MET A 234 -21.09 -2.78 9.88
C MET A 234 -21.60 -4.19 10.14
N ARG A 235 -20.82 -5.21 9.80
CA ARG A 235 -21.14 -6.62 10.07
C ARG A 235 -20.97 -6.96 11.55
N ASP A 236 -19.80 -6.69 12.11
CA ASP A 236 -19.36 -7.23 13.39
C ASP A 236 -19.92 -6.43 14.58
N GLU A 237 -19.97 -5.09 14.47
CA GLU A 237 -20.40 -4.20 15.56
C GLU A 237 -21.88 -3.78 15.42
N LEU A 238 -22.34 -3.53 14.17
CA LEU A 238 -23.69 -3.07 13.93
C LEU A 238 -24.67 -4.20 13.58
N SER A 239 -24.20 -5.39 13.27
CA SER A 239 -25.02 -6.55 12.90
C SER A 239 -26.00 -6.25 11.76
N PHE A 240 -25.55 -5.51 10.73
CA PHE A 240 -26.40 -5.15 9.59
C PHE A 240 -26.62 -6.33 8.64
N PHE A 241 -25.68 -7.26 8.59
CA PHE A 241 -25.67 -8.46 7.77
C PHE A 241 -24.70 -9.49 8.37
N GLU A 242 -24.81 -10.76 7.94
CA GLU A 242 -23.94 -11.84 8.42
C GLU A 242 -22.66 -11.98 7.57
N LYS A 243 -22.78 -11.80 6.26
CA LYS A 243 -21.68 -11.95 5.30
C LYS A 243 -21.39 -10.64 4.60
N ALA A 244 -20.11 -10.32 4.44
CA ALA A 244 -19.67 -9.05 3.81
C ALA A 244 -20.27 -8.81 2.42
N GLY A 245 -20.50 -9.86 1.63
CA GLY A 245 -21.12 -9.74 0.30
C GLY A 245 -22.57 -9.25 0.32
N GLU A 246 -23.29 -9.39 1.43
CA GLU A 246 -24.69 -8.97 1.54
C GLU A 246 -24.85 -7.44 1.55
N ILE A 247 -23.77 -6.69 1.79
CA ILE A 247 -23.81 -5.24 1.78
C ILE A 247 -24.25 -4.68 0.41
N GLU A 248 -23.95 -5.36 -0.70
CA GLU A 248 -24.37 -4.93 -2.04
C GLU A 248 -25.90 -4.93 -2.17
N THR A 249 -26.54 -6.04 -1.77
CA THR A 249 -28.00 -6.15 -1.76
C THR A 249 -28.64 -5.18 -0.77
N LEU A 250 -28.03 -4.98 0.39
CA LEU A 250 -28.53 -4.02 1.36
C LEU A 250 -28.46 -2.59 0.83
N ALA A 251 -27.32 -2.19 0.28
CA ALA A 251 -27.07 -0.86 -0.26
C ALA A 251 -27.96 -0.52 -1.49
N SER A 252 -28.31 -1.52 -2.30
CA SER A 252 -29.18 -1.32 -3.46
C SER A 252 -30.62 -0.89 -3.10
N ASN A 253 -31.03 -1.09 -1.86
CA ASN A 253 -32.32 -0.67 -1.34
C ASN A 253 -32.32 0.74 -0.69
N ALA A 254 -31.21 1.48 -0.76
CA ALA A 254 -31.09 2.82 -0.18
C ALA A 254 -32.03 3.82 -0.88
N LYS A 255 -32.60 4.72 -0.09
CA LYS A 255 -33.56 5.74 -0.55
C LYS A 255 -33.11 7.17 -0.26
N ASN A 256 -32.30 7.33 0.80
CA ASN A 256 -31.86 8.64 1.29
C ASN A 256 -30.37 8.87 0.98
N ASP A 257 -30.03 10.12 0.70
CA ASP A 257 -28.65 10.52 0.47
C ASP A 257 -28.03 11.03 1.78
N ILE A 258 -27.16 10.25 2.34
CA ILE A 258 -26.32 10.60 3.50
C ILE A 258 -24.85 10.50 3.13
N THR A 259 -23.99 11.20 3.86
CA THR A 259 -22.54 11.15 3.66
C THR A 259 -21.86 10.56 4.88
N PHE A 260 -21.02 9.56 4.68
CA PHE A 260 -20.24 8.91 5.73
C PHE A 260 -18.75 9.19 5.56
N ILE A 261 -18.11 9.74 6.60
CA ILE A 261 -16.66 9.95 6.69
C ILE A 261 -16.08 8.80 7.52
N PRO A 262 -15.40 7.82 6.92
CA PRO A 262 -14.97 6.60 7.62
C PRO A 262 -13.59 6.75 8.28
N ALA A 263 -13.37 7.81 9.02
CA ALA A 263 -12.07 8.13 9.62
C ALA A 263 -11.87 7.39 10.97
N PHE A 264 -12.01 6.06 11.02
CA PHE A 264 -11.87 5.28 12.25
C PHE A 264 -10.48 5.44 12.89
N THR A 265 -9.45 5.55 12.06
CA THR A 265 -8.05 5.77 12.44
C THR A 265 -7.48 7.04 11.80
N GLY A 266 -8.34 8.01 11.51
CA GLY A 266 -8.01 9.19 10.71
C GLY A 266 -8.18 8.97 9.21
N LEU A 267 -7.76 9.97 8.43
CA LEU A 267 -7.76 9.96 6.97
C LEU A 267 -6.33 9.81 6.45
N GLY A 268 -6.13 8.92 5.47
CA GLY A 268 -4.89 8.75 4.74
C GLY A 268 -4.66 9.84 3.70
N ALA A 269 -3.95 9.50 2.62
CA ALA A 269 -3.69 10.41 1.51
C ALA A 269 -5.01 10.90 0.86
N PRO A 270 -5.08 12.14 0.38
CA PRO A 270 -4.07 13.19 0.44
C PRO A 270 -4.12 14.03 1.73
N TYR A 271 -4.94 13.66 2.70
CA TYR A 271 -5.25 14.48 3.89
C TYR A 271 -4.21 14.33 5.00
N TRP A 272 -3.81 13.08 5.32
CA TRP A 272 -2.87 12.74 6.41
C TRP A 272 -3.27 13.36 7.75
N ARG A 273 -4.52 13.11 8.17
CA ARG A 273 -5.11 13.61 9.41
C ARG A 273 -5.42 12.45 10.35
N SER A 274 -4.59 12.24 11.34
CA SER A 274 -4.74 11.20 12.36
C SER A 274 -5.72 11.59 13.49
N ASP A 275 -6.02 12.87 13.63
CA ASP A 275 -6.87 13.47 14.66
C ASP A 275 -8.38 13.40 14.35
N ILE A 276 -8.77 13.26 13.08
CA ILE A 276 -10.16 13.16 12.66
C ILE A 276 -10.75 11.80 13.02
N ARG A 277 -12.04 11.77 13.34
CA ARG A 277 -12.80 10.54 13.60
C ARG A 277 -13.99 10.43 12.66
N GLY A 278 -14.53 9.19 12.57
CA GLY A 278 -15.67 8.90 11.70
C GLY A 278 -16.89 9.73 12.04
N SER A 279 -17.59 10.22 11.02
CA SER A 279 -18.81 10.98 11.17
C SER A 279 -19.83 10.65 10.06
N ILE A 280 -21.13 10.86 10.35
CA ILE A 280 -22.21 10.63 9.41
C ILE A 280 -23.09 11.88 9.35
N HIS A 281 -23.32 12.37 8.13
CA HIS A 281 -24.04 13.62 7.89
C HIS A 281 -25.31 13.40 7.07
N GLY A 282 -26.35 14.17 7.38
CA GLY A 282 -27.62 14.11 6.67
C GLY A 282 -28.60 13.05 7.19
N ILE A 283 -28.39 12.53 8.40
CA ILE A 283 -29.31 11.59 9.03
C ILE A 283 -30.65 12.24 9.33
N THR A 284 -31.74 11.58 8.97
CA THR A 284 -33.12 11.92 9.30
C THR A 284 -33.79 10.73 10.00
N ARG A 285 -35.03 10.94 10.47
CA ARG A 285 -35.81 9.86 11.09
C ARG A 285 -36.02 8.66 10.16
N ASP A 286 -36.05 8.89 8.85
CA ASP A 286 -36.30 7.86 7.83
C ASP A 286 -35.00 7.18 7.34
N THR A 287 -33.85 7.56 7.87
CA THR A 287 -32.57 6.98 7.50
C THR A 287 -32.52 5.51 7.94
N SER A 288 -32.27 4.64 6.99
CA SER A 288 -32.24 3.19 7.17
C SER A 288 -30.81 2.64 7.15
N LYS A 289 -30.65 1.37 7.56
CA LYS A 289 -29.39 0.65 7.43
C LYS A 289 -28.93 0.50 5.97
N SER A 290 -29.85 0.51 5.01
CA SER A 290 -29.54 0.50 3.58
C SER A 290 -28.86 1.79 3.13
N ASP A 291 -29.33 2.93 3.63
CA ASP A 291 -28.73 4.24 3.33
C ASP A 291 -27.31 4.33 3.90
N LEU A 292 -27.11 3.83 5.13
CA LEU A 292 -25.80 3.75 5.77
C LEU A 292 -24.84 2.84 4.97
N ALA A 293 -25.32 1.69 4.51
CA ALA A 293 -24.53 0.76 3.70
C ALA A 293 -24.10 1.38 2.35
N LEU A 294 -25.02 2.08 1.66
CA LEU A 294 -24.69 2.77 0.42
C LEU A 294 -23.70 3.92 0.66
N ALA A 295 -23.89 4.72 1.70
CA ALA A 295 -22.98 5.80 2.06
C ALA A 295 -21.56 5.29 2.39
N ALA A 296 -21.47 4.13 3.03
CA ALA A 296 -20.20 3.46 3.31
C ALA A 296 -19.47 3.06 2.02
N LEU A 297 -20.15 2.42 1.06
CA LEU A 297 -19.55 2.08 -0.24
C LEU A 297 -19.15 3.33 -1.03
N LYS A 298 -20.01 4.35 -1.07
CA LYS A 298 -19.71 5.63 -1.73
C LYS A 298 -18.50 6.33 -1.10
N SER A 299 -18.32 6.27 0.22
CA SER A 299 -17.21 6.92 0.91
C SER A 299 -15.84 6.39 0.45
N VAL A 300 -15.74 5.09 0.16
CA VAL A 300 -14.52 4.49 -0.41
C VAL A 300 -14.29 4.99 -1.84
N CYS A 301 -15.35 5.10 -2.64
CA CYS A 301 -15.25 5.66 -4.00
C CYS A 301 -14.83 7.14 -3.98
N PHE A 302 -15.35 7.95 -3.05
CA PHE A 302 -14.98 9.36 -2.92
C PHE A 302 -13.52 9.54 -2.54
N GLN A 303 -13.02 8.79 -1.57
CA GLN A 303 -11.61 8.80 -1.23
C GLN A 303 -10.74 8.33 -2.41
N SER A 304 -11.20 7.31 -3.17
CA SER A 304 -10.51 6.88 -4.39
C SER A 304 -10.45 8.00 -5.45
N LYS A 305 -11.50 8.81 -5.57
CA LYS A 305 -11.50 9.99 -6.45
C LYS A 305 -10.52 11.06 -5.97
N ASP A 306 -10.44 11.29 -4.66
CA ASP A 306 -9.47 12.24 -4.08
C ASP A 306 -8.03 11.82 -4.42
N LEU A 307 -7.71 10.52 -4.31
CA LEU A 307 -6.41 9.98 -4.72
C LEU A 307 -6.18 10.13 -6.23
N TYR A 308 -7.16 9.75 -7.04
CA TYR A 308 -7.05 9.84 -8.50
C TYR A 308 -6.81 11.26 -8.97
N LEU A 309 -7.54 12.24 -8.42
CA LEU A 309 -7.33 13.66 -8.73
C LEU A 309 -5.96 14.16 -8.28
N SER A 310 -5.44 13.65 -7.16
CA SER A 310 -4.09 13.97 -6.70
C SER A 310 -3.02 13.40 -7.63
N LEU A 311 -3.20 12.16 -8.09
CA LEU A 311 -2.34 11.54 -9.12
C LEU A 311 -2.35 12.34 -10.42
N GLN A 312 -3.54 12.72 -10.90
CA GLN A 312 -3.66 13.54 -12.12
C GLN A 312 -2.95 14.90 -12.00
N LYS A 313 -3.04 15.56 -10.85
CA LYS A 313 -2.36 16.83 -10.61
C LYS A 313 -0.84 16.69 -10.60
N ASP A 314 -0.32 15.65 -9.92
CA ASP A 314 1.12 15.42 -9.86
C ASP A 314 1.70 14.98 -11.23
N MET A 315 0.88 14.37 -12.08
CA MET A 315 1.21 13.93 -13.44
C MET A 315 0.69 14.89 -14.53
N ALA A 316 0.43 16.14 -14.18
CA ALA A 316 -0.14 17.12 -15.12
C ALA A 316 0.73 17.27 -16.37
N GLY A 317 0.13 17.13 -17.55
CA GLY A 317 0.81 17.17 -18.85
C GLY A 317 1.18 15.80 -19.42
N GLU A 318 0.96 14.71 -18.68
CA GLU A 318 1.18 13.34 -19.14
C GLU A 318 -0.12 12.73 -19.70
N ASP A 319 0.02 11.89 -20.70
CA ASP A 319 -1.10 11.08 -21.20
C ASP A 319 -1.30 9.90 -20.25
N LEU A 320 -2.30 10.02 -19.38
CA LEU A 320 -2.62 8.99 -18.41
C LEU A 320 -3.55 7.94 -19.02
N ASN A 321 -3.26 6.68 -18.75
CA ASN A 321 -4.15 5.60 -19.13
C ASN A 321 -5.52 5.80 -18.44
N SER A 322 -6.60 5.68 -19.21
CA SER A 322 -7.97 5.85 -18.75
C SER A 322 -8.55 4.59 -18.09
N VAL A 323 -7.71 3.73 -17.51
CA VAL A 323 -8.12 2.46 -16.92
C VAL A 323 -7.52 2.30 -15.53
N ILE A 324 -8.36 1.89 -14.56
CA ILE A 324 -7.91 1.40 -13.25
C ILE A 324 -8.17 -0.09 -13.15
N ARG A 325 -7.14 -0.87 -12.86
CA ARG A 325 -7.23 -2.27 -12.52
C ARG A 325 -7.43 -2.46 -11.04
N VAL A 326 -8.48 -3.19 -10.66
CA VAL A 326 -8.90 -3.34 -9.27
C VAL A 326 -8.78 -4.78 -8.80
N ASP A 327 -8.44 -4.96 -7.52
CA ASP A 327 -8.43 -6.26 -6.83
C ASP A 327 -8.78 -6.09 -5.35
N GLY A 328 -8.68 -7.19 -4.58
CA GLY A 328 -9.07 -7.24 -3.19
C GLY A 328 -10.57 -7.51 -2.99
N GLY A 329 -10.95 -7.86 -1.77
CA GLY A 329 -12.29 -8.38 -1.47
C GLY A 329 -13.45 -7.46 -1.84
N MET A 330 -13.28 -6.13 -1.68
CA MET A 330 -14.36 -5.19 -2.02
C MET A 330 -14.54 -5.00 -3.53
N SER A 331 -13.56 -5.35 -4.36
CA SER A 331 -13.69 -5.28 -5.83
C SER A 331 -14.76 -6.25 -6.37
N GLN A 332 -15.20 -7.22 -5.55
CA GLN A 332 -16.29 -8.13 -5.89
C GLN A 332 -17.67 -7.45 -5.83
N ASN A 333 -17.80 -6.31 -5.18
CA ASN A 333 -19.03 -5.54 -5.11
C ASN A 333 -19.25 -4.78 -6.42
N ASN A 334 -20.18 -5.26 -7.26
CA ASN A 334 -20.42 -4.68 -8.59
C ASN A 334 -21.06 -3.30 -8.51
N LEU A 335 -21.92 -3.05 -7.50
CA LEU A 335 -22.54 -1.74 -7.28
C LEU A 335 -21.45 -0.69 -7.01
N MET A 336 -20.49 -1.02 -6.13
CA MET A 336 -19.38 -0.13 -5.81
C MET A 336 -18.48 0.11 -7.02
N MET A 337 -18.13 -0.95 -7.78
CA MET A 337 -17.23 -0.83 -8.95
C MET A 337 -17.87 -0.01 -10.06
N GLN A 338 -19.17 -0.19 -10.32
CA GLN A 338 -19.89 0.64 -11.29
C GLN A 338 -19.96 2.10 -10.82
N TYR A 339 -20.25 2.34 -9.52
CA TYR A 339 -20.25 3.70 -8.97
C TYR A 339 -18.88 4.36 -9.08
N LEU A 340 -17.80 3.59 -8.88
CA LEU A 340 -16.42 4.07 -9.04
C LEU A 340 -16.13 4.48 -10.49
N ALA A 341 -16.50 3.63 -11.47
CA ALA A 341 -16.34 3.95 -12.90
C ALA A 341 -17.11 5.22 -13.28
N ASP A 342 -18.36 5.32 -12.84
CA ASP A 342 -19.22 6.49 -13.09
C ASP A 342 -18.67 7.76 -12.43
N LEU A 343 -18.12 7.65 -11.22
CA LEU A 343 -17.55 8.77 -10.46
C LEU A 343 -16.25 9.29 -11.07
N LEU A 344 -15.37 8.38 -11.50
CA LEU A 344 -14.06 8.70 -12.08
C LEU A 344 -14.14 9.03 -13.58
N GLN A 345 -15.19 8.58 -14.27
CA GLN A 345 -15.36 8.67 -15.73
C GLN A 345 -14.23 7.96 -16.51
N ILE A 346 -13.78 6.81 -15.99
CA ILE A 346 -12.79 5.92 -16.62
C ILE A 346 -13.21 4.48 -16.42
N ASN A 347 -12.67 3.57 -17.24
CA ASN A 347 -12.92 2.16 -17.10
C ASN A 347 -12.30 1.59 -15.84
N VAL A 348 -13.05 0.72 -15.15
CA VAL A 348 -12.58 -0.06 -14.01
C VAL A 348 -12.54 -1.53 -14.42
N GLU A 349 -11.36 -2.13 -14.44
CA GLU A 349 -11.13 -3.52 -14.87
C GLU A 349 -10.86 -4.41 -13.66
N ARG A 350 -11.63 -5.48 -13.54
CA ARG A 350 -11.40 -6.52 -12.52
C ARG A 350 -10.86 -7.79 -13.21
N PRO A 351 -9.74 -8.38 -12.71
CA PRO A 351 -9.20 -9.61 -13.28
C PRO A 351 -9.94 -10.85 -12.77
N VAL A 352 -9.83 -11.94 -13.52
CA VAL A 352 -10.32 -13.27 -13.10
C VAL A 352 -9.60 -13.73 -11.82
N ILE A 353 -8.27 -13.55 -11.76
CA ILE A 353 -7.46 -13.92 -10.60
C ILE A 353 -7.36 -12.70 -9.68
N GLN A 354 -7.96 -12.80 -8.50
CA GLN A 354 -8.01 -11.72 -7.50
C GLN A 354 -6.76 -11.61 -6.64
N GLU A 355 -5.99 -12.70 -6.51
CA GLU A 355 -4.76 -12.78 -5.71
C GLU A 355 -3.57 -12.20 -6.48
N THR A 356 -3.70 -10.97 -6.94
CA THR A 356 -2.73 -10.31 -7.82
C THR A 356 -1.37 -10.09 -7.15
N THR A 357 -1.33 -9.94 -5.83
CA THR A 357 -0.08 -9.85 -5.04
C THR A 357 0.75 -11.13 -5.18
N VAL A 358 0.12 -12.29 -4.99
CA VAL A 358 0.79 -13.59 -5.16
C VAL A 358 1.23 -13.78 -6.61
N MET A 359 0.36 -13.43 -7.55
CA MET A 359 0.68 -13.51 -8.99
C MET A 359 1.89 -12.65 -9.36
N GLY A 360 1.99 -11.44 -8.81
CA GLY A 360 3.13 -10.56 -9.08
C GLY A 360 4.46 -11.14 -8.60
N ALA A 361 4.50 -11.66 -7.37
CA ALA A 361 5.68 -12.34 -6.86
C ALA A 361 6.03 -13.59 -7.69
N ALA A 362 5.01 -14.37 -8.09
CA ALA A 362 5.19 -15.55 -8.94
C ALA A 362 5.69 -15.17 -10.36
N TYR A 363 5.21 -14.08 -10.93
CA TYR A 363 5.67 -13.59 -12.24
C TYR A 363 7.14 -13.16 -12.18
N LEU A 364 7.55 -12.39 -11.16
CA LEU A 364 8.95 -12.01 -10.96
C LEU A 364 9.85 -13.25 -10.83
N ALA A 365 9.43 -14.21 -10.01
CA ALA A 365 10.17 -15.45 -9.80
C ALA A 365 10.25 -16.29 -11.10
N GLY A 366 9.14 -16.40 -11.83
CA GLY A 366 9.07 -17.16 -13.07
C GLY A 366 9.89 -16.55 -14.20
N LEU A 367 9.93 -15.22 -14.29
CA LEU A 367 10.80 -14.49 -15.23
C LEU A 367 12.28 -14.76 -14.93
N GLN A 368 12.71 -14.63 -13.67
CA GLN A 368 14.09 -14.87 -13.26
C GLN A 368 14.51 -16.32 -13.46
N HIS A 369 13.61 -17.26 -13.25
CA HIS A 369 13.90 -18.68 -13.43
C HIS A 369 13.75 -19.15 -14.89
N GLY A 370 13.30 -18.29 -15.79
CA GLY A 370 13.14 -18.59 -17.23
C GLY A 370 11.88 -19.40 -17.56
N ILE A 371 10.90 -19.47 -16.66
CA ILE A 371 9.57 -20.04 -16.93
C ILE A 371 8.83 -19.18 -17.97
N TYR A 372 8.92 -17.88 -17.79
CA TYR A 372 8.46 -16.87 -18.77
C TYR A 372 9.69 -16.25 -19.42
N LYS A 373 9.68 -16.10 -20.74
CA LYS A 373 10.78 -15.55 -21.54
C LYS A 373 10.82 -14.02 -21.48
N SER A 374 9.66 -13.41 -21.32
CA SER A 374 9.49 -11.96 -21.32
C SER A 374 8.25 -11.51 -20.55
N ILE A 375 8.17 -10.22 -20.27
CA ILE A 375 6.96 -9.60 -19.69
C ILE A 375 5.77 -9.70 -20.67
N ASP A 376 6.01 -9.81 -21.97
CA ASP A 376 4.95 -9.95 -22.96
C ASP A 376 4.23 -11.28 -22.84
N ASP A 377 4.93 -12.36 -22.46
CA ASP A 377 4.32 -13.65 -22.19
C ASP A 377 3.30 -13.57 -21.04
N LEU A 378 3.54 -12.68 -20.06
CA LEU A 378 2.63 -12.49 -18.93
C LEU A 378 1.31 -11.82 -19.34
N LYS A 379 1.31 -11.00 -20.39
CA LYS A 379 0.09 -10.30 -20.87
C LYS A 379 -1.00 -11.27 -21.31
N GLU A 380 -0.61 -12.45 -21.81
CA GLU A 380 -1.56 -13.46 -22.21
C GLU A 380 -2.20 -14.20 -21.02
N LEU A 381 -1.56 -14.14 -19.86
CA LEU A 381 -2.04 -14.78 -18.62
C LEU A 381 -3.06 -13.91 -17.88
N TRP A 382 -2.95 -12.59 -18.03
CA TRP A 382 -3.89 -11.66 -17.40
C TRP A 382 -5.23 -11.68 -18.17
N LYS A 383 -6.31 -12.05 -17.50
CA LYS A 383 -7.64 -12.13 -18.08
C LYS A 383 -8.60 -11.25 -17.31
N THR A 384 -9.41 -10.48 -18.04
CA THR A 384 -10.48 -9.66 -17.47
C THR A 384 -11.67 -10.53 -17.10
N ASP A 385 -12.13 -10.43 -15.86
CA ASP A 385 -13.43 -10.94 -15.41
C ASP A 385 -14.54 -9.98 -15.85
N ARG A 386 -14.37 -8.69 -15.53
CA ARG A 386 -15.36 -7.67 -15.85
C ARG A 386 -14.73 -6.30 -16.06
N VAL A 387 -15.27 -5.59 -17.06
CA VAL A 387 -15.04 -4.16 -17.26
C VAL A 387 -16.29 -3.41 -16.83
N PHE A 388 -16.13 -2.42 -15.97
CA PHE A 388 -17.17 -1.47 -15.61
C PHE A 388 -16.88 -0.18 -16.38
N GLU A 389 -17.70 0.05 -17.40
CA GLU A 389 -17.60 1.24 -18.24
C GLU A 389 -18.40 2.39 -17.59
N PRO A 390 -17.88 3.63 -17.62
CA PRO A 390 -18.62 4.78 -17.09
C PRO A 390 -19.91 4.98 -17.88
N SER A 391 -21.02 5.08 -17.16
CA SER A 391 -22.28 5.50 -17.74
C SER A 391 -22.24 6.99 -18.09
N SER A 392 -23.25 7.51 -18.80
CA SER A 392 -23.35 8.94 -19.10
C SER A 392 -23.25 9.78 -17.82
N LYS A 393 -22.60 10.94 -17.90
CA LYS A 393 -22.37 11.86 -16.76
C LYS A 393 -23.64 12.05 -15.92
N ASN A 394 -23.61 11.54 -14.70
CA ASN A 394 -24.74 11.63 -13.77
C ASN A 394 -24.53 12.81 -12.83
N LYS A 395 -25.41 13.83 -12.94
CA LYS A 395 -25.37 15.01 -12.08
C LYS A 395 -25.39 14.65 -10.60
N LYS A 396 -26.21 13.65 -10.21
CA LYS A 396 -26.33 13.23 -8.81
C LYS A 396 -25.00 12.75 -8.24
N ILE A 397 -24.19 12.01 -9.00
CA ILE A 397 -22.88 11.53 -8.56
C ILE A 397 -21.92 12.70 -8.29
N ASN A 398 -21.96 13.73 -9.12
CA ASN A 398 -21.15 14.93 -8.93
C ASN A 398 -21.62 15.75 -7.72
N ASP A 399 -22.94 15.86 -7.50
CA ASP A 399 -23.52 16.53 -6.34
C ASP A 399 -23.17 15.78 -5.04
N ASP A 400 -23.19 14.42 -5.05
CA ASP A 400 -22.77 13.59 -3.93
C ASP A 400 -21.29 13.83 -3.56
N TYR A 401 -20.42 13.86 -4.57
CA TYR A 401 -19.01 14.15 -4.36
C TYR A 401 -18.78 15.62 -3.93
N GLY A 402 -19.55 16.55 -4.43
CA GLY A 402 -19.52 17.94 -3.95
C GLY A 402 -19.80 18.05 -2.45
N ARG A 403 -20.84 17.35 -1.96
CA ARG A 403 -21.16 17.28 -0.52
C ARG A 403 -20.03 16.66 0.29
N TRP A 404 -19.42 15.55 -0.23
CA TRP A 404 -18.23 14.93 0.39
C TRP A 404 -17.12 15.96 0.60
N ILE A 405 -16.74 16.70 -0.44
CA ILE A 405 -15.67 17.71 -0.37
C ILE A 405 -16.00 18.85 0.62
N GLU A 406 -17.26 19.31 0.67
CA GLU A 406 -17.68 20.32 1.63
C GLU A 406 -17.53 19.86 3.07
N ILE A 407 -17.94 18.62 3.36
CA ILE A 407 -17.86 18.04 4.69
C ILE A 407 -16.39 17.85 5.08
N ILE A 408 -15.59 17.21 4.23
CA ILE A 408 -14.15 17.03 4.48
C ILE A 408 -13.48 18.37 4.80
N LYS A 409 -13.75 19.43 4.03
CA LYS A 409 -13.19 20.76 4.32
C LYS A 409 -13.56 21.32 5.68
N ARG A 410 -14.70 20.93 6.25
CA ARG A 410 -15.10 21.32 7.61
C ARG A 410 -14.38 20.50 8.67
N GLU A 411 -14.27 19.19 8.44
CA GLU A 411 -13.63 18.26 9.38
C GLU A 411 -12.11 18.48 9.50
N ILE A 412 -11.45 18.95 8.44
CA ILE A 412 -9.98 19.18 8.42
C ILE A 412 -9.57 20.59 8.82
N LYS A 413 -10.53 21.50 9.10
CA LYS A 413 -10.21 22.84 9.63
C LYS A 413 -9.83 22.76 11.09
#